data_9c2e2bab0adb41a1e7c903bdd4c0ec73
#
_entry.id   9c2e2bab0adb41a1e7c903bdd4c0ec73
#
_cell.length_a   1.000
_cell.length_b   1.000
_cell.length_c   1.000
_cell.angle_alpha   90.00
_cell.angle_beta   90.00
_cell.angle_gamma   90.00
#
_symmetry.space_group_name_H-M   'P 1'
#
loop_
_entity.id
_entity.type
_entity.pdbx_description
1 polymer ?
#
loop_
_entity_poly.entity_id
_entity_poly.type
_entity_poly.pdbx_seq_one_letter_code
_entity_poly.pdbx_strand_id
1 'polypeptide(L)'
;MGQYTNKGLYNKYDKNHKERNKLDYYATPTVEVINILEEIEPNFINKSILEPCIGGGHMANGIEEYIYKQGYIEKVQLIGTDIRNRGYENDIWELYCGPEYDFFSDDYPYDDVDWIVMNPPYSVIEPFTIRALEIAKKGVIMLARLQFLEGEGRFDNILQYNPPTDVYVYVDRIQCWKDGLKPEGSSAQAYAWFVWDREKNNEYLVEPHINWIRRADKKCQKKDI
;
A
#
# COMPACT_ATOMS: atom_id res chain seq x y z
N MET A 1 -2.00 -9.49 -26.95
CA MET A 1 -2.14 -9.29 -25.50
C MET A 1 -2.32 -10.65 -24.87
N GLY A 2 -1.26 -11.20 -24.29
CA GLY A 2 -1.32 -12.48 -23.56
C GLY A 2 -1.88 -12.22 -22.17
N GLN A 3 -3.05 -12.80 -21.85
CA GLN A 3 -3.50 -12.92 -20.47
C GLN A 3 -2.52 -13.84 -19.73
N TYR A 4 -1.59 -13.24 -18.99
CA TYR A 4 -0.84 -13.96 -18.00
C TYR A 4 -1.77 -14.25 -16.82
N THR A 5 -2.36 -15.44 -16.80
CA THR A 5 -3.08 -15.91 -15.62
C THR A 5 -2.04 -16.31 -14.58
N ASN A 6 -1.82 -15.45 -13.59
CA ASN A 6 -0.85 -15.65 -12.50
C ASN A 6 -1.27 -16.73 -11.47
N LYS A 7 -2.26 -17.56 -11.76
CA LYS A 7 -2.72 -18.68 -10.90
C LYS A 7 -1.58 -19.59 -10.38
N GLY A 8 -0.49 -19.72 -11.15
CA GLY A 8 0.68 -20.50 -10.73
C GLY A 8 1.55 -19.86 -9.66
N LEU A 9 1.62 -18.52 -9.63
CA LEU A 9 2.36 -17.77 -8.61
C LEU A 9 1.66 -17.84 -7.25
N TYR A 10 0.35 -17.65 -7.22
CA TYR A 10 -0.45 -17.73 -5.98
C TYR A 10 -0.40 -19.13 -5.36
N ASN A 11 -0.55 -20.21 -6.14
CA ASN A 11 -0.46 -21.58 -5.65
C ASN A 11 0.91 -21.95 -5.03
N LYS A 12 2.00 -21.31 -5.47
CA LYS A 12 3.33 -21.51 -4.91
C LYS A 12 3.45 -20.88 -3.51
N TYR A 13 2.74 -19.79 -3.28
CA TYR A 13 2.74 -19.06 -2.01
C TYR A 13 1.74 -19.62 -0.98
N ASP A 14 0.62 -20.21 -1.42
CA ASP A 14 -0.45 -20.74 -0.56
C ASP A 14 0.04 -21.84 0.42
N LYS A 15 0.91 -22.73 -0.01
CA LYS A 15 1.37 -23.86 0.83
C LYS A 15 2.23 -23.49 2.05
N ASN A 16 2.78 -22.27 2.10
CA ASN A 16 3.65 -21.80 3.17
C ASN A 16 3.02 -20.70 4.05
N HIS A 17 1.78 -20.30 3.76
CA HIS A 17 1.13 -19.14 4.41
C HIS A 17 0.76 -19.35 5.88
N LYS A 18 0.35 -20.56 6.26
CA LYS A 18 -0.26 -20.80 7.58
C LYS A 18 0.67 -20.58 8.78
N GLU A 19 1.98 -20.67 8.62
CA GLU A 19 2.93 -20.50 9.74
C GLU A 19 3.71 -19.17 9.72
N ARG A 20 3.99 -18.58 8.53
CA ARG A 20 4.79 -17.35 8.40
C ARG A 20 4.05 -16.08 8.80
N ASN A 21 2.72 -16.05 8.69
CA ASN A 21 1.89 -14.86 8.91
C ASN A 21 1.74 -14.42 10.37
N LYS A 22 2.34 -15.13 11.33
CA LYS A 22 2.17 -14.77 12.76
C LYS A 22 2.91 -13.49 13.16
N LEU A 23 3.91 -13.03 12.38
CA LEU A 23 4.89 -12.04 12.84
C LEU A 23 5.21 -10.91 11.84
N ASP A 24 4.49 -10.77 10.73
CA ASP A 24 4.86 -9.81 9.66
C ASP A 24 3.87 -8.62 9.59
N TYR A 25 3.50 -8.08 10.76
CA TYR A 25 2.70 -6.87 10.86
C TYR A 25 3.57 -5.68 11.26
N TYR A 26 3.59 -4.67 10.41
CA TYR A 26 4.30 -3.41 10.63
C TYR A 26 3.37 -2.23 10.34
N ALA A 27 2.90 -1.57 11.39
CA ALA A 27 2.03 -0.40 11.25
C ALA A 27 2.79 0.77 10.64
N THR A 28 2.17 1.42 9.66
CA THR A 28 2.67 2.67 9.08
C THR A 28 2.24 3.83 9.96
N PRO A 29 3.13 4.74 10.38
CA PRO A 29 2.70 5.91 11.12
C PRO A 29 1.67 6.72 10.33
N THR A 30 0.52 7.00 10.92
CA THR A 30 -0.61 7.73 10.32
C THR A 30 -0.19 9.03 9.64
N VAL A 31 0.70 9.79 10.29
CA VAL A 31 1.23 11.07 9.77
C VAL A 31 2.01 10.91 8.46
N GLU A 32 2.63 9.77 8.22
CA GLU A 32 3.38 9.51 6.98
C GLU A 32 2.44 9.11 5.83
N VAL A 33 1.27 8.54 6.15
CA VAL A 33 0.21 8.30 5.16
C VAL A 33 -0.38 9.63 4.69
N ILE A 34 -0.70 10.52 5.62
CA ILE A 34 -1.19 11.87 5.29
C ILE A 34 -0.13 12.59 4.44
N ASN A 35 1.14 12.52 4.84
CA ASN A 35 2.25 13.17 4.17
C ASN A 35 2.39 12.78 2.70
N ILE A 36 2.30 11.48 2.39
CA ILE A 36 2.37 11.03 0.99
C ILE A 36 1.11 11.42 0.20
N LEU A 37 -0.08 11.30 0.79
CA LEU A 37 -1.33 11.66 0.12
C LEU A 37 -1.40 13.17 -0.18
N GLU A 38 -0.86 14.03 0.69
CA GLU A 38 -0.69 15.47 0.42
C GLU A 38 0.33 15.75 -0.70
N GLU A 39 1.32 14.89 -0.88
CA GLU A 39 2.36 15.07 -1.90
C GLU A 39 1.88 14.65 -3.29
N ILE A 40 1.12 13.55 -3.39
CA ILE A 40 0.66 13.02 -4.67
C ILE A 40 -0.71 13.53 -5.09
N GLU A 41 -1.51 14.04 -4.15
CA GLU A 41 -2.86 14.58 -4.34
C GLU A 41 -3.76 13.65 -5.20
N PRO A 42 -3.97 12.37 -4.79
CA PRO A 42 -4.72 11.43 -5.61
C PRO A 42 -6.19 11.82 -5.70
N ASN A 43 -6.80 11.60 -6.86
CA ASN A 43 -8.23 11.85 -7.02
C ASN A 43 -9.06 10.69 -6.47
N PHE A 44 -9.51 10.82 -5.22
CA PHE A 44 -10.35 9.84 -4.53
C PHE A 44 -11.86 10.14 -4.60
N ILE A 45 -12.25 11.29 -5.16
CA ILE A 45 -13.66 11.70 -5.21
C ILE A 45 -14.49 10.71 -6.03
N ASN A 46 -15.56 10.18 -5.44
CA ASN A 46 -16.44 9.16 -6.00
C ASN A 46 -15.70 7.87 -6.38
N LYS A 47 -14.71 7.49 -5.59
CA LYS A 47 -13.90 6.28 -5.78
C LYS A 47 -13.99 5.35 -4.58
N SER A 48 -13.72 4.07 -4.83
CA SER A 48 -13.48 3.08 -3.80
C SER A 48 -12.00 2.97 -3.49
N ILE A 49 -11.67 2.92 -2.19
CA ILE A 49 -10.30 2.72 -1.70
C ILE A 49 -10.29 1.45 -0.86
N LEU A 50 -9.42 0.52 -1.21
CA LEU A 50 -9.19 -0.72 -0.46
C LEU A 50 -7.85 -0.67 0.27
N GLU A 51 -7.86 -1.00 1.56
CA GLU A 51 -6.69 -1.41 2.31
C GLU A 51 -6.77 -2.92 2.61
N PRO A 52 -6.05 -3.78 1.85
CA PRO A 52 -6.22 -5.23 1.92
C PRO A 52 -5.43 -5.91 3.07
N CYS A 53 -4.82 -5.14 3.94
CA CYS A 53 -4.05 -5.61 5.11
C CYS A 53 -4.14 -4.59 6.24
N ILE A 54 -5.38 -4.23 6.62
CA ILE A 54 -5.71 -3.09 7.48
C ILE A 54 -5.03 -3.12 8.86
N GLY A 55 -4.72 -4.31 9.37
CA GLY A 55 -3.99 -4.47 10.62
C GLY A 55 -4.69 -3.81 11.80
N GLY A 56 -4.01 -2.89 12.46
CA GLY A 56 -4.56 -2.05 13.55
C GLY A 56 -5.07 -0.70 13.07
N GLY A 57 -5.34 -0.49 11.77
CA GLY A 57 -5.98 0.69 11.21
C GLY A 57 -5.11 1.93 11.08
N HIS A 58 -3.80 1.84 11.27
CA HIS A 58 -2.92 3.02 11.24
C HIS A 58 -2.90 3.71 9.87
N MET A 59 -2.89 2.92 8.79
CA MET A 59 -2.96 3.45 7.42
C MET A 59 -4.36 3.96 7.13
N ALA A 60 -5.39 3.21 7.50
CA ALA A 60 -6.78 3.61 7.35
C ALA A 60 -7.07 4.98 7.99
N ASN A 61 -6.61 5.18 9.22
CA ASN A 61 -6.75 6.46 9.92
C ASN A 61 -6.06 7.62 9.16
N GLY A 62 -4.93 7.37 8.51
CA GLY A 62 -4.25 8.39 7.71
C GLY A 62 -4.98 8.74 6.43
N ILE A 63 -5.55 7.74 5.75
CA ILE A 63 -6.38 7.93 4.55
C ILE A 63 -7.63 8.72 4.93
N GLU A 64 -8.32 8.31 5.98
CA GLU A 64 -9.53 8.96 6.47
C GLU A 64 -9.27 10.43 6.85
N GLU A 65 -8.23 10.71 7.64
CA GLU A 65 -7.86 12.06 8.03
C GLU A 65 -7.53 12.94 6.83
N TYR A 66 -6.81 12.40 5.83
CA TYR A 66 -6.54 13.12 4.59
C TYR A 66 -7.83 13.49 3.86
N ILE A 67 -8.72 12.52 3.62
CA ILE A 67 -9.97 12.72 2.89
C ILE A 67 -10.89 13.69 3.65
N TYR A 68 -10.94 13.58 4.98
CA TYR A 68 -11.71 14.49 5.84
C TYR A 68 -11.22 15.94 5.69
N LYS A 69 -9.89 16.16 5.72
CA LYS A 69 -9.29 17.49 5.51
C LYS A 69 -9.58 18.05 4.12
N GLN A 70 -9.72 17.21 3.12
CA GLN A 70 -10.10 17.61 1.76
C GLN A 70 -11.60 17.90 1.62
N GLY A 71 -12.44 17.57 2.61
CA GLY A 71 -13.85 17.89 2.64
C GLY A 71 -14.75 17.00 1.78
N TYR A 72 -14.33 15.77 1.45
CA TYR A 72 -15.12 14.86 0.60
C TYR A 72 -15.26 13.43 1.15
N ILE A 73 -15.17 13.25 2.46
CA ILE A 73 -15.24 11.92 3.11
C ILE A 73 -16.51 11.14 2.73
N GLU A 74 -17.67 11.80 2.64
CA GLU A 74 -18.93 11.17 2.27
C GLU A 74 -19.02 10.74 0.78
N LYS A 75 -18.02 11.10 -0.02
CA LYS A 75 -17.95 10.79 -1.45
C LYS A 75 -16.95 9.66 -1.78
N VAL A 76 -16.46 8.98 -0.77
CA VAL A 76 -15.45 7.91 -0.93
C VAL A 76 -15.95 6.67 -0.22
N GLN A 77 -15.87 5.53 -0.90
CA GLN A 77 -16.09 4.24 -0.28
C GLN A 77 -14.76 3.74 0.29
N LEU A 78 -14.70 3.48 1.59
CA LEU A 78 -13.51 3.01 2.30
C LEU A 78 -13.72 1.56 2.73
N ILE A 79 -12.89 0.66 2.21
CA ILE A 79 -12.96 -0.78 2.44
C ILE A 79 -11.65 -1.24 3.07
N GLY A 80 -11.74 -1.89 4.22
CA GLY A 80 -10.60 -2.46 4.92
C GLY A 80 -10.75 -3.95 5.11
N THR A 81 -9.76 -4.74 4.69
CA THR A 81 -9.76 -6.18 4.91
C THR A 81 -8.47 -6.64 5.59
N ASP A 82 -8.52 -7.73 6.31
CA ASP A 82 -7.36 -8.44 6.84
C ASP A 82 -7.70 -9.90 7.05
N ILE A 83 -6.76 -10.80 6.82
CA ILE A 83 -6.90 -12.23 7.15
C ILE A 83 -7.05 -12.47 8.66
N ARG A 84 -6.79 -11.45 9.49
CA ARG A 84 -6.88 -11.47 10.95
C ARG A 84 -7.56 -10.24 11.50
N ASN A 85 -8.48 -10.43 12.42
CA ASN A 85 -9.00 -9.33 13.22
C ASN A 85 -7.96 -8.94 14.29
N ARG A 86 -7.51 -7.67 14.23
CA ARG A 86 -6.58 -7.07 15.23
C ARG A 86 -7.28 -6.05 16.13
N GLY A 87 -8.61 -6.03 16.12
CA GLY A 87 -9.41 -5.17 16.99
C GLY A 87 -9.52 -3.72 16.53
N TYR A 88 -9.23 -3.43 15.25
CA TYR A 88 -9.54 -2.13 14.69
C TYR A 88 -11.05 -2.01 14.45
N GLU A 89 -11.64 -0.94 14.97
CA GLU A 89 -13.05 -0.59 14.83
C GLU A 89 -13.16 0.84 14.31
N ASN A 90 -14.05 1.07 13.36
CA ASN A 90 -14.28 2.38 12.77
C ASN A 90 -15.65 2.40 12.08
N ASP A 91 -16.41 3.49 12.24
CA ASP A 91 -17.79 3.63 11.72
C ASP A 91 -17.84 4.09 10.26
N ILE A 92 -16.71 4.52 9.67
CA ILE A 92 -16.63 5.07 8.30
C ILE A 92 -16.16 4.01 7.32
N TRP A 93 -15.31 3.09 7.78
CA TRP A 93 -14.77 2.00 6.98
C TRP A 93 -15.68 0.78 6.97
N GLU A 94 -15.88 0.20 5.80
CA GLU A 94 -16.42 -1.15 5.67
C GLU A 94 -15.32 -2.15 6.04
N LEU A 95 -15.38 -2.72 7.26
CA LEU A 95 -14.32 -3.55 7.83
C LEU A 95 -14.68 -5.02 7.79
N TYR A 96 -13.79 -5.82 7.21
CA TYR A 96 -13.96 -7.26 7.04
C TYR A 96 -12.66 -7.99 7.38
N CYS A 97 -12.67 -8.74 8.47
CA CYS A 97 -11.49 -9.44 8.98
C CYS A 97 -11.80 -10.91 9.28
N GLY A 98 -11.01 -11.80 8.70
CA GLY A 98 -11.12 -13.24 8.86
C GLY A 98 -10.42 -14.01 7.74
N PRO A 99 -10.27 -15.34 7.88
CA PRO A 99 -9.63 -16.17 6.85
C PRO A 99 -10.32 -16.12 5.48
N GLU A 100 -11.62 -15.82 5.45
CA GLU A 100 -12.42 -15.64 4.24
C GLU A 100 -12.05 -14.39 3.45
N TYR A 101 -11.34 -13.45 4.07
CA TYR A 101 -10.81 -12.23 3.44
C TYR A 101 -9.31 -12.33 3.14
N ASP A 102 -8.84 -13.54 2.85
CA ASP A 102 -7.50 -13.73 2.32
C ASP A 102 -7.39 -13.06 0.95
N PHE A 103 -6.51 -12.09 0.83
CA PHE A 103 -6.31 -11.30 -0.39
C PHE A 103 -5.96 -12.15 -1.62
N PHE A 104 -5.48 -13.37 -1.40
CA PHE A 104 -5.16 -14.32 -2.48
C PHE A 104 -6.28 -15.31 -2.80
N SER A 105 -7.39 -15.26 -2.10
CA SER A 105 -8.53 -16.13 -2.38
C SER A 105 -9.15 -15.82 -3.74
N ASP A 106 -9.52 -16.88 -4.48
CA ASP A 106 -10.32 -16.73 -5.71
C ASP A 106 -11.73 -16.17 -5.41
N ASP A 107 -12.22 -16.36 -4.17
CA ASP A 107 -13.51 -15.87 -3.68
C ASP A 107 -13.40 -14.51 -2.97
N TYR A 108 -12.27 -13.82 -3.10
CA TYR A 108 -12.09 -12.50 -2.47
C TYR A 108 -13.10 -11.49 -3.05
N PRO A 109 -13.95 -10.87 -2.20
CA PRO A 109 -15.14 -10.16 -2.68
C PRO A 109 -14.85 -8.77 -3.27
N TYR A 110 -13.63 -8.24 -3.10
CA TYR A 110 -13.24 -6.88 -3.52
C TYR A 110 -12.20 -6.91 -4.64
N ASP A 111 -12.55 -7.51 -5.76
CA ASP A 111 -11.68 -7.66 -6.93
C ASP A 111 -11.85 -6.56 -7.99
N ASP A 112 -12.63 -5.52 -7.68
CA ASP A 112 -12.98 -4.43 -8.59
C ASP A 112 -13.06 -3.09 -7.83
N VAL A 113 -11.90 -2.54 -7.45
CA VAL A 113 -11.79 -1.28 -6.69
C VAL A 113 -11.04 -0.22 -7.50
N ASP A 114 -11.25 1.07 -7.18
CA ASP A 114 -10.53 2.14 -7.88
C ASP A 114 -9.08 2.24 -7.41
N TRP A 115 -8.86 2.37 -6.11
CA TRP A 115 -7.52 2.54 -5.54
C TRP A 115 -7.22 1.49 -4.49
N ILE A 116 -5.95 1.10 -4.40
CA ILE A 116 -5.42 0.31 -3.29
C ILE A 116 -4.33 1.12 -2.60
N VAL A 117 -4.44 1.28 -1.28
CA VAL A 117 -3.41 1.91 -0.45
C VAL A 117 -2.98 0.91 0.60
N MET A 118 -1.69 0.52 0.63
CA MET A 118 -1.26 -0.62 1.43
C MET A 118 0.18 -0.54 1.95
N ASN A 119 0.42 -1.24 3.06
CA ASN A 119 1.74 -1.67 3.51
C ASN A 119 1.70 -3.19 3.66
N PRO A 120 1.94 -3.96 2.58
CA PRO A 120 1.74 -5.40 2.58
C PRO A 120 2.79 -6.12 3.42
N PRO A 121 2.50 -7.35 3.91
CA PRO A 121 3.49 -8.17 4.58
C PRO A 121 4.71 -8.41 3.68
N TYR A 122 5.92 -8.13 4.18
CA TYR A 122 7.14 -8.15 3.35
C TYR A 122 7.49 -9.53 2.81
N SER A 123 7.10 -10.59 3.52
CA SER A 123 7.33 -11.98 3.09
C SER A 123 6.57 -12.37 1.82
N VAL A 124 5.51 -11.64 1.49
CA VAL A 124 4.61 -11.90 0.35
C VAL A 124 4.38 -10.66 -0.51
N ILE A 125 5.28 -9.68 -0.43
CA ILE A 125 5.13 -8.39 -1.08
C ILE A 125 4.97 -8.50 -2.62
N GLU A 126 5.70 -9.42 -3.25
CA GLU A 126 5.66 -9.62 -4.69
C GLU A 126 4.28 -10.08 -5.16
N PRO A 127 3.71 -11.21 -4.70
CA PRO A 127 2.37 -11.63 -5.09
C PRO A 127 1.29 -10.63 -4.64
N PHE A 128 1.48 -9.96 -3.50
CA PHE A 128 0.55 -8.92 -3.04
C PHE A 128 0.49 -7.75 -4.01
N THR A 129 1.65 -7.29 -4.50
CA THR A 129 1.73 -6.21 -5.48
C THR A 129 1.11 -6.62 -6.81
N ILE A 130 1.38 -7.83 -7.29
CA ILE A 130 0.80 -8.36 -8.53
C ILE A 130 -0.72 -8.35 -8.45
N ARG A 131 -1.28 -8.90 -7.36
CA ARG A 131 -2.74 -8.93 -7.15
C ARG A 131 -3.34 -7.54 -7.06
N ALA A 132 -2.70 -6.63 -6.33
CA ALA A 132 -3.15 -5.25 -6.22
C ALA A 132 -3.19 -4.56 -7.60
N LEU A 133 -2.18 -4.77 -8.43
CA LEU A 133 -2.14 -4.24 -9.80
C LEU A 133 -3.17 -4.88 -10.73
N GLU A 134 -3.63 -6.10 -10.47
CA GLU A 134 -4.68 -6.76 -11.24
C GLU A 134 -6.06 -6.15 -10.97
N ILE A 135 -6.38 -5.88 -9.70
CA ILE A 135 -7.73 -5.50 -9.29
C ILE A 135 -7.94 -3.98 -9.16
N ALA A 136 -6.89 -3.18 -8.98
CA ALA A 136 -7.02 -1.72 -8.90
C ALA A 136 -7.25 -1.11 -10.28
N LYS A 137 -8.34 -0.35 -10.46
CA LYS A 137 -8.67 0.31 -11.74
C LYS A 137 -7.88 1.58 -11.98
N LYS A 138 -7.63 2.37 -10.94
CA LYS A 138 -7.03 3.71 -11.01
C LYS A 138 -5.59 3.73 -10.54
N GLY A 139 -5.28 3.01 -9.48
CA GLY A 139 -3.89 2.96 -9.03
C GLY A 139 -3.66 2.22 -7.74
N VAL A 140 -2.36 2.10 -7.42
CA VAL A 140 -1.87 1.49 -6.20
C VAL A 140 -0.88 2.44 -5.54
N ILE A 141 -1.00 2.65 -4.24
CA ILE A 141 -0.07 3.40 -3.41
C ILE A 141 0.45 2.45 -2.34
N MET A 142 1.72 2.09 -2.42
CA MET A 142 2.31 1.07 -1.55
C MET A 142 3.51 1.61 -0.78
N LEU A 143 3.49 1.47 0.54
CA LEU A 143 4.69 1.63 1.34
C LEU A 143 5.47 0.32 1.34
N ALA A 144 6.75 0.38 1.01
CA ALA A 144 7.62 -0.79 1.07
C ALA A 144 9.05 -0.41 1.42
N ARG A 145 9.88 -1.41 1.73
CA ARG A 145 11.33 -1.21 1.82
C ARG A 145 11.88 -0.80 0.46
N LEU A 146 12.85 0.09 0.44
CA LEU A 146 13.49 0.56 -0.81
C LEU A 146 14.08 -0.60 -1.64
N GLN A 147 14.45 -1.70 -0.98
CA GLN A 147 14.87 -2.95 -1.61
C GLN A 147 13.81 -3.59 -2.52
N PHE A 148 12.57 -3.09 -2.55
CA PHE A 148 11.57 -3.53 -3.52
C PHE A 148 12.01 -3.29 -4.97
N LEU A 149 12.86 -2.29 -5.22
CA LEU A 149 13.43 -1.99 -6.54
C LEU A 149 14.47 -2.99 -7.04
N GLU A 150 14.94 -3.91 -6.20
CA GLU A 150 15.93 -4.90 -6.56
C GLU A 150 15.36 -6.33 -6.47
N GLY A 151 15.99 -7.25 -7.18
CA GLY A 151 15.64 -8.67 -7.17
C GLY A 151 15.05 -9.13 -8.50
N GLU A 152 15.63 -10.23 -9.00
CA GLU A 152 15.30 -10.82 -10.29
C GLU A 152 13.80 -11.12 -10.44
N GLY A 153 13.19 -11.78 -9.42
CA GLY A 153 11.77 -12.11 -9.47
C GLY A 153 10.87 -10.87 -9.57
N ARG A 154 11.18 -9.78 -8.84
CA ARG A 154 10.39 -8.54 -8.92
C ARG A 154 10.58 -7.83 -10.25
N PHE A 155 11.79 -7.86 -10.81
CA PHE A 155 12.04 -7.34 -12.13
C PHE A 155 11.23 -8.10 -13.18
N ASP A 156 11.35 -9.43 -13.21
CA ASP A 156 10.70 -10.28 -14.20
C ASP A 156 9.17 -10.28 -14.11
N ASN A 157 8.63 -10.20 -12.89
CA ASN A 157 7.17 -10.36 -12.67
C ASN A 157 6.42 -9.03 -12.55
N ILE A 158 7.11 -7.91 -12.21
CA ILE A 158 6.46 -6.62 -11.96
C ILE A 158 7.15 -5.49 -12.73
N LEU A 159 8.43 -5.20 -12.40
CA LEU A 159 9.04 -3.92 -12.76
C LEU A 159 9.31 -3.77 -14.26
N GLN A 160 9.53 -4.87 -14.96
CA GLN A 160 9.74 -4.87 -16.40
C GLN A 160 8.48 -4.50 -17.19
N TYR A 161 7.29 -4.87 -16.68
CA TYR A 161 6.01 -4.73 -17.40
C TYR A 161 5.09 -3.68 -16.81
N ASN A 162 5.17 -3.51 -15.50
CA ASN A 162 4.37 -2.58 -14.72
C ASN A 162 5.25 -1.84 -13.71
N PRO A 163 6.20 -1.00 -14.16
CA PRO A 163 6.97 -0.17 -13.25
C PRO A 163 6.05 0.83 -12.54
N PRO A 164 6.37 1.25 -11.30
CA PRO A 164 5.65 2.34 -10.66
C PRO A 164 5.78 3.63 -11.49
N THR A 165 4.76 4.49 -11.47
CA THR A 165 4.84 5.81 -12.09
C THR A 165 5.79 6.72 -11.33
N ASP A 166 5.72 6.64 -10.00
CA ASP A 166 6.51 7.46 -9.10
C ASP A 166 7.04 6.62 -7.93
N VAL A 167 8.26 6.92 -7.50
CA VAL A 167 8.87 6.38 -6.30
C VAL A 167 9.27 7.55 -5.40
N TYR A 168 8.70 7.62 -4.20
CA TYR A 168 9.03 8.65 -3.22
C TYR A 168 9.95 8.08 -2.15
N VAL A 169 11.24 8.40 -2.26
CA VAL A 169 12.28 7.91 -1.34
C VAL A 169 12.36 8.81 -0.12
N TYR A 170 12.26 8.24 1.07
CA TYR A 170 12.46 8.99 2.30
C TYR A 170 13.93 9.38 2.48
N VAL A 171 14.22 10.68 2.56
CA VAL A 171 15.56 11.19 2.90
C VAL A 171 15.87 11.05 4.38
N ASP A 172 14.83 11.03 5.21
CA ASP A 172 14.91 10.77 6.66
C ASP A 172 14.27 9.41 6.93
N ARG A 173 14.92 8.55 7.71
CA ARG A 173 14.38 7.21 7.96
C ARG A 173 13.08 7.25 8.75
N ILE A 174 12.01 6.70 8.17
CA ILE A 174 10.78 6.43 8.91
C ILE A 174 10.89 5.11 9.67
N GLN A 175 10.03 4.92 10.65
CA GLN A 175 9.90 3.67 11.39
C GLN A 175 8.50 3.12 11.22
N CYS A 176 8.37 1.94 10.62
CA CYS A 176 7.15 1.15 10.73
C CYS A 176 7.18 0.39 12.05
N TRP A 177 6.03 0.28 12.71
CA TRP A 177 5.94 -0.21 14.07
C TRP A 177 5.58 -1.70 14.08
N LYS A 178 6.56 -2.52 14.45
CA LYS A 178 6.32 -3.96 14.58
C LYS A 178 5.20 -4.22 15.58
N ASP A 179 4.22 -5.03 15.17
CA ASP A 179 3.02 -5.36 15.96
C ASP A 179 2.24 -4.12 16.46
N GLY A 180 2.33 -2.98 15.72
CA GLY A 180 1.70 -1.72 16.10
C GLY A 180 2.38 -0.97 17.25
N LEU A 181 3.49 -1.46 17.77
CA LEU A 181 4.22 -0.86 18.89
C LEU A 181 5.30 0.08 18.39
N LYS A 182 5.19 1.36 18.76
CA LYS A 182 6.20 2.37 18.40
C LYS A 182 7.56 2.00 18.97
N PRO A 183 8.58 1.76 18.11
CA PRO A 183 9.91 1.38 18.58
C PRO A 183 10.65 2.56 19.19
N GLU A 184 11.59 2.27 20.08
CA GLU A 184 12.60 3.23 20.52
C GLU A 184 13.77 3.28 19.51
N GLY A 185 14.36 4.47 19.32
CA GLY A 185 15.56 4.65 18.49
C GLY A 185 15.26 4.91 17.01
N SER A 186 16.20 4.58 16.11
CA SER A 186 16.10 4.81 14.66
C SER A 186 15.95 3.52 13.87
N SER A 187 15.24 3.57 12.73
CA SER A 187 15.13 2.42 11.83
C SER A 187 16.44 2.20 11.05
N ALA A 188 16.87 0.94 10.94
CA ALA A 188 17.93 0.55 10.01
C ALA A 188 17.41 0.42 8.56
N GLN A 189 16.09 0.28 8.38
CA GLN A 189 15.48 0.05 7.08
C GLN A 189 15.20 1.36 6.34
N ALA A 190 15.51 1.39 5.05
CA ALA A 190 15.08 2.45 4.14
C ALA A 190 13.71 2.09 3.57
N TYR A 191 12.79 3.04 3.55
CA TYR A 191 11.46 2.91 2.99
C TYR A 191 11.25 3.90 1.84
N ALA A 192 10.32 3.55 0.96
CA ALA A 192 9.81 4.42 -0.09
C ALA A 192 8.33 4.13 -0.31
N TRP A 193 7.62 5.11 -0.81
CA TRP A 193 6.30 4.90 -1.39
C TRP A 193 6.45 4.62 -2.87
N PHE A 194 5.75 3.60 -3.34
CA PHE A 194 5.65 3.21 -4.73
C PHE A 194 4.24 3.51 -5.20
N VAL A 195 4.13 4.32 -6.23
CA VAL A 195 2.85 4.77 -6.77
C VAL A 195 2.70 4.28 -8.19
N TRP A 196 1.60 3.61 -8.47
CA TRP A 196 1.11 3.28 -9.80
C TRP A 196 -0.15 4.09 -10.03
N ASP A 197 -0.06 5.18 -10.77
CA ASP A 197 -1.19 6.05 -11.10
C ASP A 197 -1.54 5.90 -12.58
N ARG A 198 -2.61 5.18 -12.85
CA ARG A 198 -3.07 4.89 -14.21
C ARG A 198 -3.74 6.09 -14.89
N GLU A 199 -4.16 7.11 -14.13
CA GLU A 199 -4.71 8.33 -14.69
C GLU A 199 -3.61 9.26 -15.24
N LYS A 200 -2.41 9.19 -14.65
CA LYS A 200 -1.23 9.90 -15.18
C LYS A 200 -0.62 9.19 -16.40
N ASN A 201 -0.98 7.93 -16.64
CA ASN A 201 -0.36 7.04 -17.61
C ASN A 201 -1.25 6.76 -18.80
N ASN A 202 -1.25 7.63 -19.79
CA ASN A 202 -1.87 7.37 -21.11
C ASN A 202 -0.93 6.67 -22.12
N GLU A 203 0.31 6.32 -21.76
CA GLU A 203 1.29 5.76 -22.69
C GLU A 203 1.89 4.43 -22.20
N TYR A 204 2.21 3.56 -23.14
CA TYR A 204 2.55 2.13 -22.96
C TYR A 204 3.86 1.82 -22.25
N LEU A 205 4.70 2.79 -21.94
CA LEU A 205 5.95 2.64 -21.19
C LEU A 205 6.17 3.89 -20.34
N VAL A 206 6.00 3.74 -19.02
CA VAL A 206 6.31 4.79 -18.08
C VAL A 206 7.75 4.66 -17.64
N GLU A 207 8.48 5.74 -17.75
CA GLU A 207 9.74 5.88 -17.05
C GLU A 207 9.42 6.28 -15.60
N PRO A 208 9.79 5.46 -14.59
CA PRO A 208 9.53 5.81 -13.20
C PRO A 208 10.19 7.12 -12.79
N HIS A 209 9.43 8.02 -12.21
CA HIS A 209 10.00 9.22 -11.61
C HIS A 209 10.48 8.90 -10.19
N ILE A 210 11.71 9.29 -9.86
CA ILE A 210 12.24 9.19 -8.50
C ILE A 210 12.12 10.55 -7.83
N ASN A 211 11.38 10.59 -6.74
CA ASN A 211 11.12 11.75 -5.93
C ASN A 211 11.72 11.55 -4.52
N TRP A 212 11.98 12.64 -3.81
CA TRP A 212 12.44 12.58 -2.42
C TRP A 212 11.41 13.23 -1.51
N ILE A 213 11.05 12.52 -0.45
CA ILE A 213 10.10 12.99 0.54
C ILE A 213 10.76 13.07 1.93
N ARG A 214 10.42 14.09 2.70
CA ARG A 214 10.79 14.18 4.11
C ARG A 214 9.73 13.56 4.98
N ARG A 215 10.13 13.09 6.15
CA ARG A 215 9.18 12.70 7.18
C ARG A 215 8.25 13.87 7.53
N ALA A 216 7.03 13.55 7.94
CA ALA A 216 6.00 14.53 8.29
C ALA A 216 6.47 15.53 9.36
N ASP A 217 7.18 15.05 10.39
CA ASP A 217 7.72 15.90 11.48
C ASP A 217 8.88 16.82 11.05
N LYS A 218 9.43 16.65 9.84
CA LYS A 218 10.52 17.45 9.28
C LYS A 218 10.12 18.31 8.08
N LYS A 219 8.86 18.20 7.63
CA LYS A 219 8.34 18.95 6.48
C LYS A 219 8.39 20.48 6.70
N CYS A 220 8.20 20.93 7.95
CA CYS A 220 8.22 22.34 8.33
C CYS A 220 9.63 22.97 8.50
N GLN A 221 10.70 22.18 8.29
CA GLN A 221 12.08 22.69 8.40
C GLN A 221 12.67 23.14 7.06
N LYS A 222 11.85 23.63 6.11
CA LYS A 222 12.40 24.39 4.97
C LYS A 222 13.08 25.61 5.56
N LYS A 223 14.42 25.59 5.62
CA LYS A 223 15.20 26.79 5.77
C LYS A 223 14.92 27.65 4.54
N ASP A 224 14.38 28.84 4.76
CA ASP A 224 14.38 29.88 3.74
C ASP A 224 15.84 30.06 3.29
N ILE A 225 16.11 29.68 2.05
CA ILE A 225 17.38 29.93 1.36
C ILE A 225 17.18 31.15 0.50
#